data_ae348a322660c9cba87648d37ac3531e
#
_entry.id   ae348a322660c9cba87648d37ac3531e
#
_cell.length_a   1.000
_cell.length_b   1.000
_cell.length_c   1.000
_cell.angle_alpha   90.00
_cell.angle_beta   90.00
_cell.angle_gamma   90.00
#
_symmetry.space_group_name_H-M   'P 1'
#
loop_
_entity.id
_entity.type
_entity.pdbx_description
1 polymer ?
#
loop_
_entity_poly.entity_id
_entity_poly.type
_entity_poly.pdbx_seq_one_letter_code
_entity_poly.pdbx_strand_id
1 'polypeptide(L)'
;MFMTTSNSTNRALKEGISGEAQAQFNINDKPSSLPKAFLRDMEDLLGDEYQAFLDSYRDEKTSAIRVNTLKLPIESFKDLGLFNIDFERDKISWAVEGYYLSGDVNPGKNPLHDAGAYYIQEPSAMSVVGQTPISEGDRVLDLCAAPGGKSTYILSRLNHKGLLVSNEINSSRIRALGENLERFGAVNL
;
A
#
# COMPACT_ATOMS: atom_id res chain seq x y z
N MET A 1 27.43 -39.46 15.78
CA MET A 1 26.44 -39.58 16.87
C MET A 1 25.40 -38.51 16.61
N PHE A 2 24.33 -38.87 15.89
CA PHE A 2 23.27 -37.96 15.46
C PHE A 2 22.16 -38.02 16.50
N MET A 3 21.83 -36.87 17.10
CA MET A 3 20.62 -36.73 17.93
C MET A 3 19.50 -36.19 17.07
N THR A 4 18.50 -37.01 16.85
CA THR A 4 17.19 -36.64 16.31
C THR A 4 16.36 -36.04 17.40
N THR A 5 15.99 -34.73 17.31
CA THR A 5 14.99 -34.13 18.18
C THR A 5 13.63 -34.12 17.48
N SER A 6 12.65 -34.62 18.20
CA SER A 6 11.33 -35.03 17.79
C SER A 6 10.39 -33.92 17.32
N ASN A 7 9.65 -34.28 16.31
CA ASN A 7 8.57 -33.60 15.58
C ASN A 7 7.24 -33.50 16.37
N SER A 8 7.23 -33.11 17.63
CA SER A 8 5.98 -33.07 18.42
C SER A 8 5.40 -31.68 18.70
N THR A 9 6.17 -30.60 18.45
CA THR A 9 5.73 -29.23 18.76
C THR A 9 5.02 -28.53 17.59
N ASN A 10 5.14 -29.06 16.37
CA ASN A 10 4.51 -28.45 15.18
C ASN A 10 3.10 -28.98 14.87
N ARG A 11 2.58 -29.93 15.64
CA ARG A 11 1.23 -30.48 15.42
C ARG A 11 0.14 -29.71 16.19
N ALA A 12 0.47 -29.14 17.33
CA ALA A 12 -0.47 -28.42 18.19
C ALA A 12 -0.84 -27.02 17.66
N LEU A 13 -0.04 -26.42 16.76
CA LEU A 13 -0.32 -25.10 16.15
C LEU A 13 -1.16 -25.18 14.88
N LYS A 14 -1.42 -26.38 14.34
CA LYS A 14 -2.22 -26.57 13.11
C LYS A 14 -3.67 -26.97 13.34
N GLU A 15 -4.06 -27.34 14.54
CA GLU A 15 -5.42 -27.81 14.81
C GLU A 15 -6.36 -26.73 15.41
N GLY A 16 -5.90 -25.48 15.55
CA GLY A 16 -6.69 -24.37 16.13
C GLY A 16 -7.32 -23.39 15.14
N ILE A 17 -7.11 -23.55 13.82
CA ILE A 17 -7.68 -22.65 12.82
C ILE A 17 -8.43 -23.49 11.77
N SER A 18 -9.47 -24.17 12.22
CA SER A 18 -10.47 -24.78 11.33
C SER A 18 -11.76 -23.99 11.37
N GLY A 19 -12.03 -23.28 10.26
CA GLY A 19 -13.41 -23.13 9.80
C GLY A 19 -14.28 -22.08 10.46
N GLU A 20 -13.82 -20.83 10.60
CA GLU A 20 -14.76 -19.72 10.61
C GLU A 20 -14.53 -18.88 9.35
N ALA A 21 -15.65 -18.69 8.65
CA ALA A 21 -15.74 -18.06 7.34
C ALA A 21 -14.82 -16.83 7.25
N GLN A 22 -13.99 -16.77 6.21
CA GLN A 22 -13.44 -15.52 5.69
C GLN A 22 -14.66 -14.67 5.24
N ALA A 23 -15.27 -13.98 6.19
CA ALA A 23 -16.17 -12.91 5.89
C ALA A 23 -15.34 -11.90 5.09
N GLN A 24 -15.66 -11.75 3.81
CA GLN A 24 -15.13 -10.67 2.99
C GLN A 24 -15.53 -9.36 3.67
N PHE A 25 -14.58 -8.75 4.36
CA PHE A 25 -14.76 -7.49 5.05
C PHE A 25 -15.00 -6.42 3.98
N ASN A 26 -16.24 -6.00 3.84
CA ASN A 26 -16.59 -4.91 2.94
C ASN A 26 -16.35 -3.60 3.71
N ILE A 27 -15.34 -2.84 3.30
CA ILE A 27 -14.92 -1.56 3.93
C ILE A 27 -16.06 -0.52 3.98
N ASN A 28 -17.17 -0.75 3.30
CA ASN A 28 -18.37 0.08 3.34
C ASN A 28 -19.36 -0.34 4.45
N ASP A 29 -18.99 -1.30 5.29
CA ASP A 29 -19.84 -1.73 6.38
C ASP A 29 -19.86 -0.69 7.50
N LYS A 30 -21.09 -0.32 7.90
CA LYS A 30 -21.34 0.58 9.03
C LYS A 30 -20.69 0.02 10.31
N PRO A 31 -20.32 0.85 11.30
CA PRO A 31 -19.72 0.39 12.56
C PRO A 31 -20.43 -0.81 13.23
N SER A 32 -21.74 -0.95 13.00
CA SER A 32 -22.56 -2.05 13.50
C SER A 32 -22.25 -3.43 12.91
N SER A 33 -21.47 -3.52 11.82
CA SER A 33 -21.06 -4.78 11.20
C SER A 33 -19.67 -5.27 11.65
N LEU A 34 -18.95 -4.47 12.45
CA LEU A 34 -17.65 -4.84 12.97
C LEU A 34 -17.75 -5.97 13.99
N PRO A 35 -16.76 -6.88 14.05
CA PRO A 35 -16.75 -7.96 15.04
C PRO A 35 -16.80 -7.42 16.47
N LYS A 36 -17.66 -7.99 17.32
CA LYS A 36 -17.85 -7.54 18.70
C LYS A 36 -16.56 -7.59 19.54
N ALA A 37 -15.69 -8.59 19.28
CA ALA A 37 -14.40 -8.68 19.96
C ALA A 37 -13.51 -7.50 19.60
N PHE A 38 -13.41 -7.18 18.29
CA PHE A 38 -12.65 -6.02 17.81
C PHE A 38 -13.16 -4.70 18.42
N LEU A 39 -14.48 -4.49 18.46
CA LEU A 39 -15.05 -3.27 19.05
C LEU A 39 -14.67 -3.12 20.52
N ARG A 40 -14.69 -4.22 21.28
CA ARG A 40 -14.29 -4.23 22.69
C ARG A 40 -12.82 -3.91 22.87
N ASP A 41 -11.96 -4.57 22.07
CA ASP A 41 -10.51 -4.34 22.13
C ASP A 41 -10.17 -2.88 21.76
N MET A 42 -10.90 -2.28 20.80
CA MET A 42 -10.73 -0.86 20.45
C MET A 42 -11.24 0.09 21.53
N GLU A 43 -12.36 -0.23 22.19
CA GLU A 43 -12.88 0.54 23.31
C GLU A 43 -11.88 0.58 24.48
N ASP A 44 -11.33 -0.58 24.84
CA ASP A 44 -10.32 -0.70 25.89
C ASP A 44 -9.01 0.04 25.53
N LEU A 45 -8.62 0.03 24.25
CA LEU A 45 -7.40 0.66 23.77
C LEU A 45 -7.50 2.18 23.66
N LEU A 46 -8.62 2.68 23.14
CA LEU A 46 -8.79 4.08 22.75
C LEU A 46 -9.45 4.94 23.83
N GLY A 47 -10.17 4.33 24.78
CA GLY A 47 -10.85 5.08 25.84
C GLY A 47 -11.72 6.21 25.29
N ASP A 48 -11.40 7.45 25.66
CA ASP A 48 -12.18 8.63 25.25
C ASP A 48 -12.16 8.87 23.72
N GLU A 49 -11.19 8.34 22.99
CA GLU A 49 -11.10 8.46 21.53
C GLU A 49 -11.96 7.43 20.77
N TYR A 50 -12.53 6.43 21.48
CA TYR A 50 -13.29 5.35 20.86
C TYR A 50 -14.47 5.81 20.02
N GLN A 51 -15.21 6.83 20.48
CA GLN A 51 -16.35 7.35 19.71
C GLN A 51 -15.89 8.02 18.41
N ALA A 52 -14.81 8.81 18.44
CA ALA A 52 -14.24 9.42 17.25
C ALA A 52 -13.75 8.36 16.24
N PHE A 53 -13.16 7.28 16.74
CA PHE A 53 -12.78 6.13 15.93
C PHE A 53 -14.00 5.48 15.24
N LEU A 54 -15.11 5.25 15.94
CA LEU A 54 -16.33 4.71 15.34
C LEU A 54 -16.94 5.65 14.29
N ASP A 55 -16.89 6.96 14.53
CA ASP A 55 -17.43 7.96 13.61
C ASP A 55 -16.60 8.02 12.31
N SER A 56 -15.29 7.76 12.37
CA SER A 56 -14.41 7.73 11.18
C SER A 56 -14.82 6.67 10.14
N TYR A 57 -15.54 5.62 10.54
CA TYR A 57 -16.10 4.64 9.60
C TYR A 57 -17.25 5.17 8.75
N ARG A 58 -17.75 6.37 9.06
CA ARG A 58 -18.81 7.06 8.28
C ARG A 58 -18.24 8.05 7.28
N ASP A 59 -16.94 8.35 7.42
CA ASP A 59 -16.26 9.26 6.52
C ASP A 59 -16.12 8.66 5.12
N GLU A 60 -16.09 9.51 4.11
CA GLU A 60 -15.83 9.08 2.74
C GLU A 60 -14.44 8.47 2.63
N LYS A 61 -14.37 7.36 1.88
CA LYS A 61 -13.10 6.68 1.64
C LYS A 61 -12.14 7.59 0.88
N THR A 62 -11.01 7.87 1.49
CA THR A 62 -9.93 8.61 0.84
C THR A 62 -9.28 7.75 -0.24
N SER A 63 -9.22 8.26 -1.47
CA SER A 63 -8.51 7.65 -2.59
C SER A 63 -7.38 8.56 -3.04
N ALA A 64 -6.30 7.98 -3.53
CA ALA A 64 -5.16 8.76 -4.03
C ALA A 64 -4.36 7.99 -5.08
N ILE A 65 -3.60 8.75 -5.86
CA ILE A 65 -2.60 8.22 -6.79
C ILE A 65 -1.24 8.82 -6.49
N ARG A 66 -0.21 8.11 -6.92
CA ARG A 66 1.17 8.57 -6.96
C ARG A 66 1.69 8.48 -8.38
N VAL A 67 2.07 9.63 -8.96
CA VAL A 67 2.62 9.72 -10.32
C VAL A 67 3.94 8.93 -10.39
N ASN A 68 4.13 8.18 -11.47
CA ASN A 68 5.37 7.47 -11.74
C ASN A 68 6.37 8.38 -12.47
N THR A 69 7.22 9.03 -11.71
CA THR A 69 8.22 9.97 -12.25
C THR A 69 9.35 9.32 -13.05
N LEU A 70 9.48 7.97 -13.01
CA LEU A 70 10.40 7.24 -13.90
C LEU A 70 9.93 7.24 -15.36
N LYS A 71 8.62 7.32 -15.59
CA LYS A 71 8.02 7.27 -16.92
C LYS A 71 7.60 8.64 -17.43
N LEU A 72 7.20 9.53 -16.52
CA LEU A 72 6.49 10.75 -16.90
C LEU A 72 6.72 11.83 -15.85
N PRO A 73 7.25 13.00 -16.21
CA PRO A 73 7.33 14.14 -15.30
C PRO A 73 5.94 14.57 -14.80
N ILE A 74 5.88 15.11 -13.59
CA ILE A 74 4.61 15.59 -12.99
C ILE A 74 3.92 16.61 -13.91
N GLU A 75 4.66 17.53 -14.51
CA GLU A 75 4.08 18.54 -15.41
C GLU A 75 3.40 17.90 -16.62
N SER A 76 4.05 16.89 -17.24
CA SER A 76 3.42 16.15 -18.33
C SER A 76 2.19 15.36 -17.88
N PHE A 77 2.17 14.88 -16.63
CA PHE A 77 0.98 14.23 -16.06
C PHE A 77 -0.16 15.23 -15.86
N LYS A 78 0.13 16.46 -15.42
CA LYS A 78 -0.87 17.54 -15.30
C LYS A 78 -1.54 17.84 -16.64
N ASP A 79 -0.74 17.91 -17.72
CA ASP A 79 -1.23 18.20 -19.07
C ASP A 79 -2.25 17.17 -19.59
N LEU A 80 -2.28 15.96 -19.01
CA LEU A 80 -3.25 14.92 -19.36
C LEU A 80 -4.68 15.23 -18.83
N GLY A 81 -4.83 16.14 -17.88
CA GLY A 81 -6.12 16.55 -17.33
C GLY A 81 -6.91 15.41 -16.67
N LEU A 82 -6.24 14.42 -16.09
CA LEU A 82 -6.87 13.22 -15.53
C LEU A 82 -7.51 13.50 -14.17
N PHE A 83 -8.66 12.88 -13.93
CA PHE A 83 -9.32 12.80 -12.62
C PHE A 83 -9.72 14.15 -12.00
N ASN A 84 -9.72 15.25 -12.76
CA ASN A 84 -9.98 16.61 -12.29
C ASN A 84 -9.14 17.01 -11.06
N ILE A 85 -7.89 16.56 -11.00
CA ILE A 85 -6.97 16.87 -9.90
C ILE A 85 -6.60 18.36 -9.95
N ASP A 86 -6.78 19.04 -8.84
CA ASP A 86 -6.15 20.34 -8.58
C ASP A 86 -4.78 20.09 -7.96
N PHE A 87 -3.72 20.25 -8.74
CA PHE A 87 -2.35 19.87 -8.36
C PHE A 87 -1.75 20.71 -7.22
N GLU A 88 -2.38 21.80 -6.82
CA GLU A 88 -1.99 22.57 -5.63
C GLU A 88 -2.81 22.17 -4.41
N ARG A 89 -4.14 22.08 -4.56
CA ARG A 89 -5.06 21.78 -3.46
C ARG A 89 -5.00 20.29 -3.06
N ASP A 90 -4.98 19.39 -4.05
CA ASP A 90 -5.12 17.95 -3.81
C ASP A 90 -3.78 17.25 -3.56
N LYS A 91 -2.70 18.02 -3.44
CA LYS A 91 -1.35 17.51 -3.18
C LYS A 91 -1.24 16.87 -1.80
N ILE A 92 -0.59 15.71 -1.73
CA ILE A 92 -0.26 15.05 -0.46
C ILE A 92 1.02 15.66 0.10
N SER A 93 0.94 16.27 1.30
CA SER A 93 2.03 17.06 1.87
C SER A 93 3.32 16.27 2.14
N TRP A 94 3.22 14.97 2.38
CA TRP A 94 4.36 14.08 2.64
C TRP A 94 4.79 13.25 1.44
N ALA A 95 4.16 13.43 0.29
CA ALA A 95 4.47 12.69 -0.94
C ALA A 95 4.37 13.63 -2.14
N VAL A 96 5.50 14.14 -2.62
CA VAL A 96 5.57 15.17 -3.67
C VAL A 96 4.86 14.76 -4.96
N GLU A 97 4.87 13.45 -5.27
CA GLU A 97 4.24 12.84 -6.44
C GLU A 97 2.82 12.33 -6.16
N GLY A 98 2.32 12.51 -4.91
CA GLY A 98 1.04 12.01 -4.45
C GLY A 98 -0.08 13.04 -4.54
N TYR A 99 -1.27 12.60 -4.97
CA TYR A 99 -2.45 13.45 -5.12
C TYR A 99 -3.70 12.73 -4.65
N TYR A 100 -4.52 13.42 -3.86
CA TYR A 100 -5.85 12.95 -3.50
C TYR A 100 -6.75 12.93 -4.73
N LEU A 101 -7.67 11.98 -4.76
CA LEU A 101 -8.72 11.91 -5.76
C LEU A 101 -10.05 12.28 -5.11
N SER A 102 -10.78 13.19 -5.73
CA SER A 102 -12.09 13.65 -5.30
C SER A 102 -13.19 13.06 -6.19
N GLY A 103 -14.35 12.78 -5.59
CA GLY A 103 -15.50 12.28 -6.31
C GLY A 103 -15.44 10.79 -6.69
N ASP A 104 -16.42 10.36 -7.48
CA ASP A 104 -16.56 8.97 -7.92
C ASP A 104 -15.68 8.70 -9.16
N VAL A 105 -14.36 8.63 -8.93
CA VAL A 105 -13.39 8.29 -9.97
C VAL A 105 -12.88 6.86 -9.79
N ASN A 106 -12.68 6.15 -10.90
CA ASN A 106 -12.13 4.80 -10.88
C ASN A 106 -10.79 4.77 -11.62
N PRO A 107 -9.68 5.12 -10.92
CA PRO A 107 -8.37 5.21 -11.55
C PRO A 107 -7.87 3.86 -12.06
N GLY A 108 -8.35 2.74 -11.51
CA GLY A 108 -7.96 1.39 -11.95
C GLY A 108 -8.50 1.00 -13.34
N LYS A 109 -9.50 1.71 -13.85
CA LYS A 109 -10.04 1.46 -15.21
C LYS A 109 -9.39 2.30 -16.31
N ASN A 110 -8.49 3.20 -15.95
CA ASN A 110 -7.82 4.05 -16.94
C ASN A 110 -6.64 3.30 -17.56
N PRO A 111 -6.49 3.27 -18.90
CA PRO A 111 -5.37 2.59 -19.57
C PRO A 111 -3.98 3.03 -19.10
N LEU A 112 -3.83 4.27 -18.63
CA LEU A 112 -2.57 4.77 -18.08
C LEU A 112 -2.19 4.12 -16.73
N HIS A 113 -3.17 3.53 -16.02
CA HIS A 113 -2.87 2.67 -14.88
C HIS A 113 -2.11 1.41 -15.32
N ASP A 114 -2.59 0.74 -16.37
CA ASP A 114 -1.94 -0.46 -16.90
C ASP A 114 -0.59 -0.13 -17.55
N ALA A 115 -0.48 1.06 -18.14
CA ALA A 115 0.80 1.59 -18.65
C ALA A 115 1.78 1.97 -17.51
N GLY A 116 1.37 1.96 -16.26
CA GLY A 116 2.20 2.28 -15.10
C GLY A 116 2.56 3.76 -14.98
N ALA A 117 1.72 4.67 -15.49
CA ALA A 117 1.92 6.10 -15.37
C ALA A 117 1.73 6.62 -13.94
N TYR A 118 0.98 5.88 -13.12
CA TYR A 118 0.76 6.14 -11.71
C TYR A 118 0.46 4.85 -10.94
N TYR A 119 0.57 4.91 -9.61
CA TYR A 119 0.18 3.87 -8.67
C TYR A 119 -1.04 4.34 -7.86
N ILE A 120 -2.05 3.50 -7.72
CA ILE A 120 -3.17 3.75 -6.79
C ILE A 120 -2.67 3.36 -5.40
N GLN A 121 -2.50 4.33 -4.53
CA GLN A 121 -1.91 4.11 -3.22
C GLN A 121 -2.64 4.94 -2.17
N GLU A 122 -2.87 4.32 -1.03
CA GLU A 122 -3.44 4.99 0.12
C GLU A 122 -2.46 6.07 0.63
N PRO A 123 -2.93 7.30 0.96
CA PRO A 123 -2.07 8.43 1.30
C PRO A 123 -1.11 8.15 2.47
N SER A 124 -1.58 7.51 3.55
CA SER A 124 -0.73 7.20 4.71
C SER A 124 0.40 6.23 4.35
N ALA A 125 0.14 5.26 3.46
CA ALA A 125 1.15 4.34 2.98
C ALA A 125 2.27 5.02 2.15
N MET A 126 1.99 6.18 1.56
CA MET A 126 3.01 6.98 0.88
C MET A 126 3.97 7.66 1.85
N SER A 127 3.56 7.93 3.11
CA SER A 127 4.36 8.66 4.08
C SER A 127 5.68 7.96 4.41
N VAL A 128 5.68 6.64 4.43
CA VAL A 128 6.88 5.82 4.75
C VAL A 128 8.05 6.19 3.85
N VAL A 129 7.85 6.15 2.53
CA VAL A 129 8.90 6.49 1.55
C VAL A 129 9.02 7.99 1.35
N GLY A 130 7.90 8.71 1.37
CA GLY A 130 7.87 10.17 1.19
C GLY A 130 8.72 10.91 2.23
N GLN A 131 8.79 10.39 3.46
CA GLN A 131 9.57 10.98 4.56
C GLN A 131 10.92 10.30 4.80
N THR A 132 11.22 9.20 4.11
CA THR A 132 12.53 8.55 4.20
C THR A 132 13.52 9.28 3.28
N PRO A 133 14.71 9.66 3.78
CA PRO A 133 15.72 10.32 2.98
C PRO A 133 16.40 9.32 2.03
N ILE A 134 15.79 9.08 0.86
CA ILE A 134 16.33 8.23 -0.20
C ILE A 134 16.84 9.12 -1.32
N SER A 135 18.10 8.90 -1.71
CA SER A 135 18.80 9.62 -2.77
C SER A 135 19.17 8.70 -3.93
N GLU A 136 19.40 9.29 -5.10
CA GLU A 136 19.95 8.59 -6.24
C GLU A 136 21.28 7.89 -5.89
N GLY A 137 21.43 6.63 -6.25
CA GLY A 137 22.63 5.83 -5.98
C GLY A 137 22.60 5.06 -4.64
N ASP A 138 21.60 5.27 -3.80
CA ASP A 138 21.45 4.51 -2.55
C ASP A 138 21.19 3.01 -2.79
N ARG A 139 21.49 2.23 -1.77
CA ARG A 139 21.16 0.80 -1.70
C ARG A 139 20.08 0.62 -0.64
N VAL A 140 18.88 0.26 -1.09
CA VAL A 140 17.69 0.18 -0.23
C VAL A 140 17.18 -1.26 -0.15
N LEU A 141 16.77 -1.67 1.05
CA LEU A 141 16.12 -2.95 1.30
C LEU A 141 14.68 -2.71 1.76
N ASP A 142 13.70 -3.21 0.97
CA ASP A 142 12.30 -3.28 1.35
C ASP A 142 11.99 -4.69 1.86
N LEU A 143 11.84 -4.84 3.18
CA LEU A 143 11.66 -6.14 3.84
C LEU A 143 10.25 -6.72 3.68
N CYS A 144 9.24 -5.89 3.37
CA CYS A 144 7.82 -6.27 3.27
C CYS A 144 7.22 -5.65 2.00
N ALA A 145 7.77 -6.06 0.84
CA ALA A 145 7.64 -5.32 -0.40
C ALA A 145 6.26 -5.43 -1.08
N ALA A 146 5.64 -6.62 -1.05
CA ALA A 146 4.40 -6.84 -1.78
C ALA A 146 3.22 -6.03 -1.19
N PRO A 147 2.34 -5.52 -2.06
CA PRO A 147 2.26 -5.69 -3.52
C PRO A 147 3.16 -4.76 -4.35
N GLY A 148 4.03 -3.94 -3.75
CA GLY A 148 4.98 -3.10 -4.46
C GLY A 148 4.79 -1.59 -4.33
N GLY A 149 3.81 -1.11 -3.55
CA GLY A 149 3.54 0.31 -3.40
C GLY A 149 4.73 1.12 -2.85
N LYS A 150 5.43 0.57 -1.83
CA LYS A 150 6.65 1.18 -1.29
C LYS A 150 7.85 0.96 -2.22
N SER A 151 8.05 -0.26 -2.70
CA SER A 151 9.14 -0.60 -3.62
C SER A 151 9.12 0.26 -4.89
N THR A 152 7.97 0.44 -5.53
CA THR A 152 7.84 1.31 -6.71
C THR A 152 8.09 2.78 -6.40
N TYR A 153 7.79 3.23 -5.18
CA TYR A 153 8.09 4.59 -4.76
C TYR A 153 9.60 4.78 -4.50
N ILE A 154 10.25 3.80 -3.86
CA ILE A 154 11.70 3.78 -3.68
C ILE A 154 12.40 3.86 -5.05
N LEU A 155 11.95 3.07 -6.04
CA LEU A 155 12.50 3.13 -7.41
C LEU A 155 12.41 4.53 -8.02
N SER A 156 11.29 5.25 -7.83
CA SER A 156 11.14 6.63 -8.28
C SER A 156 12.18 7.55 -7.63
N ARG A 157 12.48 7.35 -6.33
CA ARG A 157 13.51 8.12 -5.63
C ARG A 157 14.93 7.78 -6.07
N LEU A 158 15.18 6.51 -6.38
CA LEU A 158 16.48 6.06 -6.89
C LEU A 158 16.76 6.52 -8.32
N ASN A 159 15.73 6.88 -9.09
CA ASN A 159 15.83 7.42 -10.45
C ASN A 159 16.77 6.59 -11.36
N HIS A 160 16.54 5.27 -11.43
CA HIS A 160 17.36 4.30 -12.19
C HIS A 160 18.83 4.18 -11.74
N LYS A 161 19.19 4.74 -10.58
CA LYS A 161 20.53 4.64 -9.98
C LYS A 161 20.46 3.86 -8.66
N GLY A 162 21.60 3.32 -8.21
CA GLY A 162 21.63 2.54 -6.97
C GLY A 162 21.06 1.13 -7.09
N LEU A 163 20.53 0.58 -6.00
CA LEU A 163 20.02 -0.78 -5.93
C LEU A 163 18.82 -0.85 -4.98
N LEU A 164 17.73 -1.47 -5.42
CA LEU A 164 16.63 -1.88 -4.55
C LEU A 164 16.63 -3.40 -4.41
N VAL A 165 16.61 -3.89 -3.19
CA VAL A 165 16.31 -5.30 -2.88
C VAL A 165 14.91 -5.36 -2.26
N SER A 166 13.98 -6.04 -2.94
CA SER A 166 12.60 -6.21 -2.49
C SER A 166 12.37 -7.63 -1.99
N ASN A 167 12.06 -7.78 -0.69
CA ASN A 167 11.80 -9.06 -0.06
C ASN A 167 10.32 -9.26 0.23
N GLU A 168 9.81 -10.45 -0.03
CA GLU A 168 8.46 -10.88 0.34
C GLU A 168 8.49 -12.37 0.68
N ILE A 169 7.99 -12.74 1.86
CA ILE A 169 7.98 -14.14 2.33
C ILE A 169 6.79 -14.93 1.80
N ASN A 170 5.72 -14.25 1.39
CA ASN A 170 4.50 -14.88 0.91
C ASN A 170 4.55 -15.06 -0.61
N SER A 171 4.72 -16.31 -1.05
CA SER A 171 4.84 -16.66 -2.46
C SER A 171 3.66 -16.24 -3.33
N SER A 172 2.42 -16.22 -2.77
CA SER A 172 1.24 -15.76 -3.52
C SER A 172 1.26 -14.26 -3.81
N ARG A 173 1.97 -13.46 -2.99
CA ARG A 173 2.10 -12.02 -3.15
C ARG A 173 3.30 -11.59 -4.00
N ILE A 174 4.31 -12.46 -4.15
CA ILE A 174 5.51 -12.19 -4.97
C ILE A 174 5.12 -11.89 -6.42
N ARG A 175 4.12 -12.59 -6.96
CA ARG A 175 3.66 -12.36 -8.33
C ARG A 175 3.15 -10.93 -8.53
N ALA A 176 2.30 -10.45 -7.64
CA ALA A 176 1.79 -9.07 -7.70
C ALA A 176 2.90 -8.02 -7.55
N LEU A 177 3.92 -8.32 -6.70
CA LEU A 177 5.11 -7.48 -6.58
C LEU A 177 5.87 -7.39 -7.91
N GLY A 178 6.16 -8.54 -8.53
CA GLY A 178 6.86 -8.60 -9.81
C GLY A 178 6.13 -7.83 -10.92
N GLU A 179 4.83 -8.09 -11.09
CA GLU A 179 3.97 -7.41 -12.06
C GLU A 179 3.96 -5.88 -11.86
N ASN A 180 3.91 -5.42 -10.61
CA ASN A 180 3.94 -3.98 -10.31
C ASN A 180 5.30 -3.35 -10.56
N LEU A 181 6.40 -4.03 -10.21
CA LEU A 181 7.75 -3.54 -10.46
C LEU A 181 8.04 -3.43 -11.98
N GLU A 182 7.68 -4.46 -12.74
CA GLU A 182 7.79 -4.47 -14.20
C GLU A 182 6.94 -3.34 -14.82
N ARG A 183 5.68 -3.25 -14.42
CA ARG A 183 4.76 -2.20 -14.89
C ARG A 183 5.26 -0.80 -14.59
N PHE A 184 6.00 -0.60 -13.50
CA PHE A 184 6.63 0.67 -13.16
C PHE A 184 7.95 0.95 -13.89
N GLY A 185 8.52 -0.03 -14.59
CA GLY A 185 9.76 0.12 -15.35
C GLY A 185 11.01 0.00 -14.50
N ALA A 186 10.98 -0.94 -13.53
CA ALA A 186 12.14 -1.24 -12.69
C ALA A 186 13.31 -1.77 -13.53
N VAL A 187 14.51 -1.22 -13.35
CA VAL A 187 15.74 -1.64 -14.06
C VAL A 187 16.91 -1.94 -13.10
N ASN A 188 16.81 -1.59 -11.82
CA ASN A 188 17.88 -1.67 -10.83
C ASN A 188 17.42 -2.41 -9.56
N LEU A 189 16.88 -3.59 -9.75
CA LEU A 189 16.43 -4.55 -8.74
C LEU A 189 17.50 -5.59 -8.43
#